data_9a05dc6fdfe05aa906820810007b47ea
#
_entry.id   9a05dc6fdfe05aa906820810007b47ea
#
_cell.length_a   1.000
_cell.length_b   1.000
_cell.length_c   1.000
_cell.angle_alpha   90.00
_cell.angle_beta   90.00
_cell.angle_gamma   90.00
#
_symmetry.space_group_name_H-M   'P 1'
#
loop_
_entity.id
_entity.type
_entity.pdbx_description
1 polymer ?
#
loop_
_entity_poly.entity_id
_entity_poly.type
_entity_poly.pdbx_seq_one_letter_code
_entity_poly.pdbx_strand_id
1 'polypeptide(L)'
;MNPYIQSLRLRTLPLSVSGIILGSGLAFSYQQSAISLRQWLVFALAVCTTLSLQILSNLSNELGDTLKGTDSAQHERDAYGLQAGTITLDGMKKMIVLFIVLSVLFGSALILTAFGDSLARGESWREVGVFFCLGALAVVGAMTYTLGKHSYGYYGLGDLGVFLFFGLLSTVGAYYLQTKGLTTEVFALGAAIGLPCVGVLNLNNIRDMHNDRLHGKHTFASLLGPTGARVYHTVLLTGCLALCSAFGHWWTLCILPVWAWHLYYVWTHTERLDKQMPVLMFSTLIVSILTLF
;
A
#
# COMPACT_ATOMS: atom_id res chain seq x y z
N MET A 1 13.60 -6.25 -20.44
CA MET A 1 13.85 -6.04 -18.98
C MET A 1 13.99 -7.40 -18.32
N ASN A 2 14.83 -7.57 -17.29
CA ASN A 2 14.98 -8.85 -16.61
C ASN A 2 13.62 -9.29 -16.02
N PRO A 3 13.12 -10.52 -16.28
CA PRO A 3 11.82 -10.98 -15.83
C PRO A 3 11.62 -10.88 -14.31
N TYR A 4 12.68 -11.16 -13.54
CA TYR A 4 12.66 -11.02 -12.08
C TYR A 4 12.39 -9.60 -11.63
N ILE A 5 12.95 -8.58 -12.31
CA ILE A 5 12.71 -7.16 -12.00
C ILE A 5 11.29 -6.77 -12.39
N GLN A 6 10.73 -7.34 -13.45
CA GLN A 6 9.32 -7.08 -13.83
C GLN A 6 8.34 -7.54 -12.75
N SER A 7 8.55 -8.74 -12.17
CA SER A 7 7.70 -9.29 -11.10
C SER A 7 7.76 -8.49 -9.79
N LEU A 8 8.83 -7.70 -9.55
CA LEU A 8 8.87 -6.78 -8.40
C LEU A 8 7.83 -5.66 -8.50
N ARG A 9 7.32 -5.35 -9.70
CA ARG A 9 6.33 -4.29 -9.98
C ARG A 9 6.74 -2.94 -9.39
N LEU A 10 7.96 -2.47 -9.69
CA LEU A 10 8.57 -1.27 -9.09
C LEU A 10 7.68 -0.01 -9.21
N ARG A 11 6.80 0.05 -10.22
CA ARG A 11 5.83 1.14 -10.40
C ARG A 11 4.82 1.30 -9.25
N THR A 12 4.64 0.28 -8.39
CA THR A 12 3.72 0.33 -7.24
C THR A 12 4.39 0.88 -5.98
N LEU A 13 5.73 1.01 -5.96
CA LEU A 13 6.49 1.41 -4.79
C LEU A 13 6.19 2.85 -4.31
N PRO A 14 5.95 3.85 -5.19
CA PRO A 14 5.56 5.19 -4.76
C PRO A 14 4.33 5.20 -3.85
N LEU A 15 3.32 4.36 -4.16
CA LEU A 15 2.13 4.22 -3.34
C LEU A 15 2.44 3.69 -1.94
N SER A 16 3.30 2.66 -1.85
CA SER A 16 3.58 2.00 -0.58
C SER A 16 4.35 2.89 0.40
N VAL A 17 5.18 3.82 -0.08
CA VAL A 17 5.93 4.74 0.79
C VAL A 17 5.15 6.01 1.16
N SER A 18 4.00 6.27 0.55
CA SER A 18 3.20 7.48 0.77
C SER A 18 2.84 7.67 2.25
N GLY A 19 2.34 6.64 2.92
CA GLY A 19 2.01 6.70 4.35
C GLY A 19 3.24 6.86 5.24
N ILE A 20 4.37 6.23 4.90
CA ILE A 20 5.62 6.37 5.66
C ILE A 20 6.14 7.81 5.59
N ILE A 21 6.10 8.42 4.40
CA ILE A 21 6.52 9.81 4.18
C ILE A 21 5.61 10.75 4.97
N LEU A 22 4.28 10.55 4.90
CA LEU A 22 3.34 11.36 5.65
C LEU A 22 3.55 11.23 7.16
N GLY A 23 3.55 10.01 7.70
CA GLY A 23 3.67 9.80 9.14
C GLY A 23 4.98 10.29 9.72
N SER A 24 6.11 10.00 9.05
CA SER A 24 7.42 10.50 9.50
C SER A 24 7.55 12.01 9.29
N GLY A 25 7.03 12.54 8.18
CA GLY A 25 7.05 13.97 7.88
C GLY A 25 6.26 14.79 8.90
N LEU A 26 5.07 14.34 9.30
CA LEU A 26 4.29 14.95 10.39
C LEU A 26 5.07 14.94 11.72
N ALA A 27 5.71 13.82 12.05
CA ALA A 27 6.55 13.73 13.23
C ALA A 27 7.70 14.76 13.21
N PHE A 28 8.30 14.98 12.05
CA PHE A 28 9.38 15.94 11.88
C PHE A 28 8.89 17.40 11.89
N SER A 29 7.71 17.67 11.32
CA SER A 29 7.12 19.02 11.27
C SER A 29 6.75 19.55 12.67
N TYR A 30 6.35 18.67 13.58
CA TYR A 30 6.02 19.08 14.97
C TYR A 30 7.23 19.21 15.89
N GLN A 31 8.41 18.83 15.42
CA GLN A 31 9.62 18.89 16.22
C GLN A 31 10.29 20.27 16.09
N GLN A 32 10.60 20.89 17.23
CA GLN A 32 11.32 22.19 17.28
C GLN A 32 12.83 22.05 17.16
N SER A 33 13.37 20.85 17.32
CA SER A 33 14.81 20.54 17.26
C SER A 33 15.20 19.93 15.91
N ALA A 34 16.49 19.96 15.59
CA ALA A 34 17.01 19.28 14.40
C ALA A 34 16.73 17.78 14.42
N ILE A 35 16.41 17.21 13.28
CA ILE A 35 16.14 15.78 13.12
C ILE A 35 17.44 15.01 13.41
N SER A 36 17.40 14.10 14.37
CA SER A 36 18.55 13.29 14.76
C SER A 36 18.89 12.20 13.73
N LEU A 37 20.14 11.74 13.73
CA LEU A 37 20.56 10.60 12.89
C LEU A 37 19.70 9.36 13.13
N ARG A 38 19.29 9.11 14.38
CA ARG A 38 18.42 8.00 14.74
C ARG A 38 17.05 8.10 14.06
N GLN A 39 16.46 9.28 14.05
CA GLN A 39 15.17 9.51 13.37
C GLN A 39 15.27 9.28 11.87
N TRP A 40 16.38 9.69 11.24
CA TRP A 40 16.66 9.38 9.85
C TRP A 40 16.84 7.87 9.61
N LEU A 41 17.50 7.15 10.52
CA LEU A 41 17.61 5.69 10.46
C LEU A 41 16.26 5.00 10.60
N VAL A 42 15.40 5.43 11.54
CA VAL A 42 14.03 4.93 11.71
C VAL A 42 13.22 5.14 10.41
N PHE A 43 13.30 6.33 9.82
CA PHE A 43 12.64 6.62 8.54
C PHE A 43 13.16 5.70 7.41
N ALA A 44 14.47 5.59 7.24
CA ALA A 44 15.07 4.75 6.20
C ALA A 44 14.69 3.26 6.36
N LEU A 45 14.74 2.74 7.60
CA LEU A 45 14.34 1.37 7.90
C LEU A 45 12.83 1.14 7.68
N ALA A 46 11.98 2.13 7.99
CA ALA A 46 10.55 2.06 7.69
C ALA A 46 10.29 1.99 6.18
N VAL A 47 11.00 2.80 5.38
CA VAL A 47 10.95 2.73 3.92
C VAL A 47 11.42 1.36 3.42
N CYS A 48 12.56 0.85 3.87
CA CYS A 48 13.07 -0.47 3.45
C CYS A 48 12.09 -1.61 3.83
N THR A 49 11.51 -1.57 5.03
CA THR A 49 10.50 -2.54 5.48
C THR A 49 9.28 -2.51 4.57
N THR A 50 8.75 -1.32 4.30
CA THR A 50 7.56 -1.14 3.47
C THR A 50 7.79 -1.55 2.02
N LEU A 51 8.94 -1.21 1.44
CA LEU A 51 9.31 -1.64 0.09
C LEU A 51 9.43 -3.17 0.00
N SER A 52 10.03 -3.81 1.01
CA SER A 52 10.15 -5.27 1.07
C SER A 52 8.79 -5.95 1.17
N LEU A 53 7.88 -5.44 2.01
CA LEU A 53 6.51 -5.92 2.13
C LEU A 53 5.69 -5.72 0.85
N GLN A 54 5.85 -4.57 0.17
CA GLN A 54 5.19 -4.31 -1.10
C GLN A 54 5.61 -5.29 -2.19
N ILE A 55 6.92 -5.54 -2.29
CA ILE A 55 7.45 -6.50 -3.26
C ILE A 55 6.98 -7.91 -2.89
N LEU A 56 7.01 -8.29 -1.62
CA LEU A 56 6.47 -9.57 -1.14
C LEU A 56 5.01 -9.74 -1.56
N SER A 57 4.18 -8.71 -1.39
CA SER A 57 2.78 -8.72 -1.82
C SER A 57 2.65 -8.89 -3.34
N ASN A 58 3.44 -8.18 -4.12
CA ASN A 58 3.42 -8.29 -5.58
C ASN A 58 3.77 -9.70 -6.07
N LEU A 59 4.83 -10.32 -5.51
CA LEU A 59 5.26 -11.68 -5.84
C LEU A 59 4.23 -12.72 -5.40
N SER A 60 3.66 -12.56 -4.20
CA SER A 60 2.63 -13.44 -3.66
C SER A 60 1.34 -13.37 -4.50
N ASN A 61 0.98 -12.18 -4.96
CA ASN A 61 -0.17 -11.98 -5.85
C ASN A 61 0.05 -12.66 -7.20
N GLU A 62 1.21 -12.49 -7.82
CA GLU A 62 1.54 -13.14 -9.08
C GLU A 62 1.50 -14.68 -8.95
N LEU A 63 2.10 -15.22 -7.89
CA LEU A 63 2.05 -16.67 -7.62
C LEU A 63 0.62 -17.16 -7.36
N GLY A 64 -0.14 -16.45 -6.53
CA GLY A 64 -1.50 -16.84 -6.14
C GLY A 64 -2.48 -16.83 -7.32
N ASP A 65 -2.44 -15.77 -8.12
CA ASP A 65 -3.29 -15.61 -9.30
C ASP A 65 -2.93 -16.64 -10.39
N THR A 66 -1.63 -16.93 -10.58
CA THR A 66 -1.18 -18.00 -11.52
C THR A 66 -1.66 -19.38 -11.08
N LEU A 67 -1.54 -19.73 -9.77
CA LEU A 67 -1.97 -21.03 -9.24
C LEU A 67 -3.51 -21.22 -9.31
N LYS A 68 -4.27 -20.13 -9.25
CA LYS A 68 -5.74 -20.14 -9.37
C LYS A 68 -6.24 -20.01 -10.81
N GLY A 69 -5.34 -19.79 -11.78
CA GLY A 69 -5.68 -19.60 -13.18
C GLY A 69 -6.38 -18.30 -13.51
N THR A 70 -6.48 -17.37 -12.54
CA THR A 70 -7.18 -16.09 -12.71
C THR A 70 -6.54 -15.22 -13.80
N ASP A 71 -5.26 -15.37 -14.01
CA ASP A 71 -4.47 -14.58 -14.96
C ASP A 71 -4.41 -15.17 -16.38
N SER A 72 -4.88 -16.40 -16.60
CA SER A 72 -4.74 -17.11 -17.89
C SER A 72 -5.63 -16.55 -19.01
N ALA A 73 -6.64 -15.75 -18.68
CA ALA A 73 -7.62 -15.19 -19.63
C ALA A 73 -7.48 -13.67 -19.86
N GLN A 74 -6.47 -13.01 -19.30
CA GLN A 74 -6.31 -11.56 -19.41
C GLN A 74 -5.61 -11.16 -20.71
N HIS A 75 -6.37 -10.76 -21.73
CA HIS A 75 -5.85 -10.19 -22.97
C HIS A 75 -5.38 -8.72 -22.85
N GLU A 76 -5.76 -8.00 -21.78
CA GLU A 76 -5.46 -6.58 -21.61
C GLU A 76 -4.12 -6.29 -20.94
N ARG A 77 -3.44 -7.31 -20.43
CA ARG A 77 -2.17 -7.18 -19.71
C ARG A 77 -1.13 -8.10 -20.32
N ASP A 78 0.05 -7.56 -20.64
CA ASP A 78 1.18 -8.36 -21.09
C ASP A 78 1.55 -9.39 -20.01
N ALA A 79 1.57 -10.67 -20.36
CA ALA A 79 2.03 -11.73 -19.48
C ALA A 79 3.54 -11.55 -19.19
N TYR A 80 3.93 -11.64 -17.94
CA TYR A 80 5.34 -11.57 -17.54
C TYR A 80 5.62 -12.52 -16.36
N GLY A 81 6.91 -12.72 -16.06
CA GLY A 81 7.35 -13.50 -14.92
C GLY A 81 6.85 -14.95 -14.98
N LEU A 82 6.12 -15.37 -13.95
CA LEU A 82 5.61 -16.74 -13.81
C LEU A 82 4.53 -17.05 -14.86
N GLN A 83 3.63 -16.11 -15.15
CA GLN A 83 2.58 -16.25 -16.17
C GLN A 83 3.12 -16.48 -17.58
N ALA A 84 4.17 -15.74 -17.95
CA ALA A 84 4.84 -15.87 -19.25
C ALA A 84 5.79 -17.07 -19.31
N GLY A 85 5.94 -17.85 -18.23
CA GLY A 85 6.90 -18.94 -18.14
C GLY A 85 8.37 -18.49 -18.14
N THR A 86 8.63 -17.17 -17.98
CA THR A 86 9.99 -16.61 -17.98
C THR A 86 10.67 -16.72 -16.61
N ILE A 87 9.90 -17.00 -15.56
CA ILE A 87 10.39 -17.37 -14.22
C ILE A 87 9.80 -18.73 -13.86
N THR A 88 10.60 -19.60 -13.27
CA THR A 88 10.13 -20.90 -12.77
C THR A 88 9.39 -20.74 -11.45
N LEU A 89 8.51 -21.70 -11.12
CA LEU A 89 7.81 -21.74 -9.84
C LEU A 89 8.78 -21.73 -8.64
N ASP A 90 9.89 -22.47 -8.74
CA ASP A 90 10.94 -22.50 -7.72
C ASP A 90 11.66 -21.14 -7.61
N GLY A 91 11.95 -20.49 -8.73
CA GLY A 91 12.51 -19.14 -8.76
C GLY A 91 11.59 -18.13 -8.06
N MET A 92 10.28 -18.17 -8.33
CA MET A 92 9.29 -17.31 -7.67
C MET A 92 9.23 -17.56 -6.16
N LYS A 93 9.21 -18.83 -5.72
CA LYS A 93 9.24 -19.18 -4.29
C LYS A 93 10.50 -18.67 -3.60
N LYS A 94 11.68 -18.77 -4.23
CA LYS A 94 12.95 -18.25 -3.69
C LYS A 94 12.89 -16.72 -3.51
N MET A 95 12.31 -16.00 -4.47
CA MET A 95 12.10 -14.56 -4.35
C MET A 95 11.16 -14.22 -3.18
N ILE A 96 10.04 -14.92 -3.04
CA ILE A 96 9.10 -14.73 -1.91
C ILE A 96 9.83 -14.94 -0.58
N VAL A 97 10.59 -16.04 -0.42
CA VAL A 97 11.36 -16.29 0.81
C VAL A 97 12.38 -15.17 1.06
N LEU A 98 13.09 -14.71 0.03
CA LEU A 98 14.02 -13.58 0.16
C LEU A 98 13.31 -12.33 0.72
N PHE A 99 12.15 -11.96 0.17
CA PHE A 99 11.44 -10.77 0.61
C PHE A 99 10.73 -10.93 1.96
N ILE A 100 10.38 -12.15 2.38
CA ILE A 100 10.00 -12.44 3.78
C ILE A 100 11.19 -12.15 4.70
N VAL A 101 12.37 -12.69 4.41
CA VAL A 101 13.58 -12.49 5.22
C VAL A 101 13.95 -11.01 5.30
N LEU A 102 13.93 -10.28 4.17
CA LEU A 102 14.22 -8.85 4.14
C LEU A 102 13.18 -8.04 4.95
N SER A 103 11.88 -8.38 4.85
CA SER A 103 10.83 -7.71 5.63
C SER A 103 11.01 -7.92 7.13
N VAL A 104 11.34 -9.13 7.55
CA VAL A 104 11.62 -9.45 8.96
C VAL A 104 12.89 -8.76 9.44
N LEU A 105 13.96 -8.78 8.63
CA LEU A 105 15.24 -8.16 8.98
C LEU A 105 15.09 -6.64 9.15
N PHE A 106 14.56 -5.94 8.14
CA PHE A 106 14.39 -4.49 8.20
C PHE A 106 13.34 -4.09 9.24
N GLY A 107 12.23 -4.83 9.38
CA GLY A 107 11.21 -4.59 10.39
C GLY A 107 11.74 -4.76 11.81
N SER A 108 12.54 -5.79 12.07
CA SER A 108 13.18 -5.99 13.38
C SER A 108 14.19 -4.88 13.67
N ALA A 109 15.05 -4.53 12.69
CA ALA A 109 15.98 -3.43 12.83
C ALA A 109 15.26 -2.10 13.09
N LEU A 110 14.14 -1.83 12.39
CA LEU A 110 13.29 -0.66 12.59
C LEU A 110 12.78 -0.57 14.04
N ILE A 111 12.18 -1.65 14.55
CA ILE A 111 11.61 -1.69 15.90
C ILE A 111 12.71 -1.51 16.94
N LEU A 112 13.82 -2.25 16.82
CA LEU A 112 14.94 -2.16 17.75
C LEU A 112 15.61 -0.77 17.72
N THR A 113 15.72 -0.15 16.54
CA THR A 113 16.25 1.22 16.44
C THR A 113 15.29 2.23 17.07
N ALA A 114 13.97 2.10 16.81
CA ALA A 114 12.98 3.04 17.32
C ALA A 114 12.81 2.97 18.85
N PHE A 115 13.01 1.81 19.47
CA PHE A 115 12.81 1.60 20.91
C PHE A 115 14.11 1.35 21.70
N GLY A 116 15.29 1.38 21.06
CA GLY A 116 16.56 0.95 21.67
C GLY A 116 16.85 1.58 23.04
N ASP A 117 16.69 2.92 23.18
CA ASP A 117 16.97 3.60 24.45
C ASP A 117 15.97 3.25 25.55
N SER A 118 14.69 3.12 25.22
CA SER A 118 13.66 2.72 26.18
C SER A 118 13.80 1.25 26.61
N LEU A 119 14.17 0.37 25.67
CA LEU A 119 14.50 -1.03 25.98
C LEU A 119 15.72 -1.15 26.89
N ALA A 120 16.77 -0.34 26.67
CA ALA A 120 17.95 -0.32 27.54
C ALA A 120 17.62 0.11 28.99
N ARG A 121 16.54 0.90 29.16
CA ARG A 121 16.02 1.26 30.51
C ARG A 121 15.00 0.27 31.06
N GLY A 122 14.72 -0.84 30.36
CA GLY A 122 13.72 -1.81 30.78
C GLY A 122 12.26 -1.41 30.48
N GLU A 123 12.07 -0.38 29.64
CA GLU A 123 10.77 0.19 29.26
C GLU A 123 10.29 -0.34 27.89
N SER A 124 9.04 -0.05 27.53
CA SER A 124 8.47 -0.25 26.18
C SER A 124 8.42 -1.70 25.66
N TRP A 125 8.56 -2.69 26.51
CA TRP A 125 8.45 -4.11 26.07
C TRP A 125 7.10 -4.46 25.44
N ARG A 126 6.02 -3.84 25.96
CA ARG A 126 4.67 -4.05 25.45
C ARG A 126 4.51 -3.48 24.04
N GLU A 127 4.98 -2.24 23.83
CA GLU A 127 4.94 -1.55 22.54
C GLU A 127 5.77 -2.31 21.49
N VAL A 128 6.95 -2.76 21.88
CA VAL A 128 7.81 -3.60 21.03
C VAL A 128 7.09 -4.88 20.62
N GLY A 129 6.45 -5.57 21.58
CA GLY A 129 5.64 -6.76 21.28
C GLY A 129 4.50 -6.48 20.32
N VAL A 130 3.78 -5.36 20.50
CA VAL A 130 2.72 -4.92 19.58
C VAL A 130 3.27 -4.69 18.17
N PHE A 131 4.39 -4.00 18.00
CA PHE A 131 4.98 -3.75 16.69
C PHE A 131 5.49 -5.03 16.03
N PHE A 132 6.04 -5.99 16.77
CA PHE A 132 6.38 -7.31 16.20
C PHE A 132 5.12 -8.08 15.75
N CYS A 133 4.02 -8.03 16.50
CA CYS A 133 2.76 -8.61 16.09
C CYS A 133 2.20 -7.94 14.82
N LEU A 134 2.23 -6.60 14.75
CA LEU A 134 1.80 -5.85 13.56
C LEU A 134 2.67 -6.17 12.34
N GLY A 135 3.99 -6.30 12.53
CA GLY A 135 4.92 -6.73 11.47
C GLY A 135 4.63 -8.14 10.97
N ALA A 136 4.38 -9.10 11.87
CA ALA A 136 3.98 -10.45 11.52
C ALA A 136 2.64 -10.47 10.74
N LEU A 137 1.64 -9.69 11.20
CA LEU A 137 0.37 -9.53 10.50
C LEU A 137 0.55 -8.90 9.12
N ALA A 138 1.48 -7.95 8.95
CA ALA A 138 1.77 -7.35 7.65
C ALA A 138 2.38 -8.37 6.67
N VAL A 139 3.33 -9.22 7.12
CA VAL A 139 3.89 -10.31 6.30
C VAL A 139 2.81 -11.31 5.91
N VAL A 140 2.01 -11.78 6.88
CA VAL A 140 0.91 -12.72 6.63
C VAL A 140 -0.12 -12.07 5.69
N GLY A 141 -0.51 -10.82 5.93
CA GLY A 141 -1.45 -10.08 5.08
C GLY A 141 -0.96 -9.93 3.64
N ALA A 142 0.33 -9.60 3.44
CA ALA A 142 0.94 -9.50 2.11
C ALA A 142 0.87 -10.83 1.33
N MET A 143 1.01 -11.96 2.02
CA MET A 143 0.97 -13.29 1.40
C MET A 143 -0.47 -13.77 1.19
N THR A 144 -1.34 -13.66 2.18
CA THR A 144 -2.68 -14.25 2.17
C THR A 144 -3.70 -13.42 1.39
N TYR A 145 -3.29 -12.30 0.80
CA TYR A 145 -4.15 -11.54 -0.10
C TYR A 145 -4.65 -12.42 -1.27
N THR A 146 -3.76 -13.19 -1.90
CA THR A 146 -4.09 -14.11 -3.00
C THR A 146 -3.70 -15.55 -2.74
N LEU A 147 -2.69 -15.81 -1.90
CA LEU A 147 -2.23 -17.18 -1.60
C LEU A 147 -3.13 -17.89 -0.59
N GLY A 148 -3.26 -19.20 -0.76
CA GLY A 148 -4.04 -20.08 0.13
C GLY A 148 -5.50 -20.25 -0.30
N LYS A 149 -6.20 -21.17 0.39
CA LYS A 149 -7.61 -21.52 0.11
C LYS A 149 -8.57 -20.37 0.45
N HIS A 150 -8.26 -19.61 1.51
CA HIS A 150 -9.10 -18.52 2.03
C HIS A 150 -8.38 -17.17 1.89
N SER A 151 -7.88 -16.87 0.68
CA SER A 151 -7.24 -15.59 0.39
C SER A 151 -8.26 -14.45 0.47
N TYR A 152 -8.02 -13.48 1.38
CA TYR A 152 -9.01 -12.45 1.71
C TYR A 152 -9.33 -11.48 0.56
N GLY A 153 -8.42 -11.33 -0.41
CA GLY A 153 -8.67 -10.56 -1.63
C GLY A 153 -9.77 -11.13 -2.52
N TYR A 154 -10.06 -12.45 -2.38
CA TYR A 154 -11.12 -13.13 -3.12
C TYR A 154 -12.50 -13.00 -2.46
N TYR A 155 -12.57 -12.53 -1.21
CA TYR A 155 -13.79 -12.37 -0.42
C TYR A 155 -14.19 -10.90 -0.19
N GLY A 156 -13.70 -9.98 -1.02
CA GLY A 156 -14.05 -8.56 -0.92
C GLY A 156 -13.37 -7.79 0.22
N LEU A 157 -12.48 -8.44 0.97
CA LEU A 157 -11.77 -7.80 2.10
C LEU A 157 -10.48 -7.09 1.67
N GLY A 158 -10.17 -7.08 0.37
CA GLY A 158 -8.99 -6.43 -0.18
C GLY A 158 -8.93 -4.94 0.13
N ASP A 159 -10.04 -4.24 -0.04
CA ASP A 159 -10.15 -2.80 0.19
C ASP A 159 -9.87 -2.46 1.67
N LEU A 160 -10.43 -3.24 2.61
CA LEU A 160 -10.15 -3.10 4.03
C LEU A 160 -8.66 -3.34 4.34
N GLY A 161 -8.07 -4.39 3.77
CA GLY A 161 -6.65 -4.70 3.95
C GLY A 161 -5.76 -3.56 3.46
N VAL A 162 -6.00 -3.03 2.25
CA VAL A 162 -5.25 -1.90 1.71
C VAL A 162 -5.42 -0.67 2.59
N PHE A 163 -6.65 -0.33 3.00
CA PHE A 163 -6.91 0.80 3.88
C PHE A 163 -6.14 0.71 5.20
N LEU A 164 -6.17 -0.46 5.85
CA LEU A 164 -5.50 -0.67 7.13
C LEU A 164 -3.98 -0.66 7.00
N PHE A 165 -3.39 -1.34 6.02
CA PHE A 165 -1.94 -1.47 5.91
C PHE A 165 -1.28 -0.25 5.26
N PHE A 166 -1.84 0.28 4.16
CA PHE A 166 -1.25 1.39 3.40
C PHE A 166 -1.67 2.77 3.94
N GLY A 167 -2.85 2.87 4.54
CA GLY A 167 -3.33 4.10 5.17
C GLY A 167 -2.92 4.18 6.63
N LEU A 168 -3.61 3.43 7.48
CA LEU A 168 -3.49 3.58 8.92
C LEU A 168 -2.15 3.07 9.45
N LEU A 169 -1.80 1.80 9.21
CA LEU A 169 -0.58 1.23 9.81
C LEU A 169 0.68 1.93 9.32
N SER A 170 0.77 2.25 8.02
CA SER A 170 1.94 2.93 7.46
C SER A 170 2.10 4.34 8.03
N THR A 171 1.02 5.15 8.08
CA THR A 171 1.08 6.54 8.54
C THR A 171 1.18 6.64 10.06
N VAL A 172 0.23 6.01 10.77
CA VAL A 172 0.16 6.07 12.25
C VAL A 172 1.34 5.34 12.87
N GLY A 173 1.72 4.18 12.30
CA GLY A 173 2.89 3.42 12.74
C GLY A 173 4.19 4.19 12.57
N ALA A 174 4.42 4.80 11.39
CA ALA A 174 5.62 5.62 11.14
C ALA A 174 5.68 6.83 12.08
N TYR A 175 4.57 7.53 12.30
CA TYR A 175 4.47 8.64 13.24
C TYR A 175 4.80 8.19 14.67
N TYR A 176 4.18 7.10 15.14
CA TYR A 176 4.42 6.57 16.48
C TYR A 176 5.86 6.13 16.70
N LEU A 177 6.48 5.48 15.73
CA LEU A 177 7.89 5.07 15.82
C LEU A 177 8.84 6.26 15.98
N GLN A 178 8.47 7.45 15.50
CA GLN A 178 9.25 8.67 15.65
C GLN A 178 8.96 9.41 16.97
N THR A 179 7.68 9.51 17.37
CA THR A 179 7.22 10.40 18.44
C THR A 179 6.88 9.69 19.74
N LYS A 180 6.59 8.39 19.70
CA LYS A 180 5.99 7.60 20.79
C LYS A 180 4.62 8.12 21.26
N GLY A 181 4.00 9.00 20.49
CA GLY A 181 2.68 9.58 20.73
C GLY A 181 1.72 9.32 19.61
N LEU A 182 0.46 9.62 19.82
CA LEU A 182 -0.61 9.53 18.82
C LEU A 182 -1.47 10.79 18.91
N THR A 183 -1.97 11.26 17.77
CA THR A 183 -2.90 12.38 17.68
C THR A 183 -4.11 11.98 16.81
N THR A 184 -5.25 12.62 17.05
CA THR A 184 -6.45 12.42 16.20
C THR A 184 -6.15 12.75 14.74
N GLU A 185 -5.33 13.78 14.51
CA GLU A 185 -4.93 14.23 13.19
C GLU A 185 -4.16 13.14 12.42
N VAL A 186 -3.20 12.44 13.03
CA VAL A 186 -2.44 11.40 12.34
C VAL A 186 -3.33 10.21 11.94
N PHE A 187 -4.35 9.89 12.73
CA PHE A 187 -5.35 8.87 12.33
C PHE A 187 -6.19 9.35 11.15
N ALA A 188 -6.66 10.60 11.19
CA ALA A 188 -7.46 11.17 10.11
C ALA A 188 -6.67 11.26 8.80
N LEU A 189 -5.41 11.71 8.85
CA LEU A 189 -4.54 11.80 7.69
C LEU A 189 -4.10 10.43 7.18
N GLY A 190 -3.88 9.46 8.09
CA GLY A 190 -3.66 8.06 7.70
C GLY A 190 -4.86 7.47 6.97
N ALA A 191 -6.08 7.75 7.46
CA ALA A 191 -7.30 7.39 6.76
C ALA A 191 -7.40 8.11 5.40
N ALA A 192 -7.10 9.42 5.35
CA ALA A 192 -7.13 10.20 4.11
C ALA A 192 -6.24 9.58 3.02
N ILE A 193 -4.98 9.22 3.33
CA ILE A 193 -4.06 8.59 2.36
C ILE A 193 -4.46 7.13 2.07
N GLY A 194 -5.09 6.44 3.01
CA GLY A 194 -5.65 5.11 2.78
C GLY A 194 -6.69 5.07 1.66
N LEU A 195 -7.52 6.11 1.52
CA LEU A 195 -8.58 6.17 0.53
C LEU A 195 -8.07 6.09 -0.92
N PRO A 196 -7.11 6.91 -1.40
CA PRO A 196 -6.58 6.77 -2.76
C PRO A 196 -5.76 5.47 -2.93
N CYS A 197 -5.16 4.91 -1.86
CA CYS A 197 -4.56 3.57 -1.93
C CYS A 197 -5.61 2.49 -2.27
N VAL A 198 -6.77 2.55 -1.62
CA VAL A 198 -7.94 1.72 -1.99
C VAL A 198 -8.41 2.06 -3.41
N GLY A 199 -8.35 3.34 -3.82
CA GLY A 199 -8.65 3.77 -5.18
C GLY A 199 -7.81 3.05 -6.24
N VAL A 200 -6.52 2.84 -6.00
CA VAL A 200 -5.64 2.06 -6.90
C VAL A 200 -6.11 0.61 -7.00
N LEU A 201 -6.46 -0.03 -5.88
CA LEU A 201 -7.02 -1.39 -5.87
C LEU A 201 -8.36 -1.43 -6.60
N ASN A 202 -9.24 -0.47 -6.34
CA ASN A 202 -10.55 -0.39 -7.00
C ASN A 202 -10.40 -0.22 -8.53
N LEU A 203 -9.41 0.55 -8.99
CA LEU A 203 -9.13 0.70 -10.42
C LEU A 203 -8.69 -0.62 -11.06
N ASN A 204 -7.85 -1.42 -10.39
CA ASN A 204 -7.52 -2.78 -10.77
C ASN A 204 -8.79 -3.64 -10.87
N ASN A 205 -9.63 -3.59 -9.84
CA ASN A 205 -10.84 -4.41 -9.76
C ASN A 205 -11.91 -3.99 -10.79
N ILE A 206 -11.98 -2.70 -11.19
CA ILE A 206 -12.84 -2.25 -12.28
C ILE A 206 -12.36 -2.85 -13.61
N ARG A 207 -11.04 -2.78 -13.89
CA ARG A 207 -10.45 -3.34 -15.11
C ARG A 207 -10.68 -4.85 -15.21
N ASP A 208 -10.45 -5.56 -14.11
CA ASP A 208 -10.43 -7.02 -14.07
C ASP A 208 -11.82 -7.62 -13.73
N MET A 209 -12.86 -6.80 -13.56
CA MET A 209 -14.18 -7.19 -13.02
C MET A 209 -14.80 -8.39 -13.70
N HIS A 210 -14.75 -8.45 -15.04
CA HIS A 210 -15.33 -9.57 -15.80
C HIS A 210 -14.56 -10.86 -15.53
N ASN A 211 -13.25 -10.80 -15.62
CA ASN A 211 -12.35 -11.94 -15.37
C ASN A 211 -12.42 -12.45 -13.94
N ASP A 212 -12.44 -11.52 -12.96
CA ASP A 212 -12.55 -11.84 -11.53
C ASP A 212 -13.82 -12.65 -11.24
N ARG A 213 -14.96 -12.26 -11.83
CA ARG A 213 -16.24 -12.99 -11.69
C ARG A 213 -16.16 -14.40 -12.24
N LEU A 214 -15.54 -14.60 -13.41
CA LEU A 214 -15.39 -15.92 -14.03
C LEU A 214 -14.57 -16.89 -13.16
N HIS A 215 -13.64 -16.37 -12.34
CA HIS A 215 -12.78 -17.17 -11.48
C HIS A 215 -13.22 -17.13 -9.99
N GLY A 216 -14.47 -16.73 -9.71
CA GLY A 216 -15.04 -16.75 -8.37
C GLY A 216 -14.41 -15.74 -7.40
N LYS A 217 -13.76 -14.70 -7.90
CA LYS A 217 -13.21 -13.60 -7.09
C LYS A 217 -14.27 -12.51 -6.92
N HIS A 218 -14.73 -12.32 -5.69
CA HIS A 218 -15.77 -11.36 -5.31
C HIS A 218 -15.13 -10.11 -4.72
N THR A 219 -14.70 -9.18 -5.58
CA THR A 219 -14.14 -7.89 -5.15
C THR A 219 -15.26 -6.90 -4.80
N PHE A 220 -14.95 -5.87 -3.99
CA PHE A 220 -15.94 -4.84 -3.66
C PHE A 220 -16.46 -4.13 -4.92
N ALA A 221 -15.58 -3.85 -5.89
CA ALA A 221 -15.97 -3.33 -7.21
C ALA A 221 -16.96 -4.25 -7.94
N SER A 222 -16.75 -5.57 -7.91
CA SER A 222 -17.62 -6.53 -8.57
C SER A 222 -19.02 -6.61 -7.93
N LEU A 223 -19.12 -6.35 -6.62
CA LEU A 223 -20.40 -6.27 -5.90
C LEU A 223 -21.18 -5.00 -6.27
N LEU A 224 -20.49 -3.86 -6.40
CA LEU A 224 -21.10 -2.58 -6.77
C LEU A 224 -21.49 -2.50 -8.26
N GLY A 225 -20.88 -3.32 -9.09
CA GLY A 225 -21.01 -3.24 -10.55
C GLY A 225 -20.26 -2.05 -11.16
N PRO A 226 -20.24 -1.94 -12.52
CA PRO A 226 -19.36 -0.98 -13.22
C PRO A 226 -19.60 0.49 -12.82
N THR A 227 -20.85 0.92 -12.72
CA THR A 227 -21.20 2.30 -12.35
C THR A 227 -20.95 2.55 -10.86
N GLY A 228 -21.38 1.62 -10.00
CA GLY A 228 -21.17 1.74 -8.54
C GLY A 228 -19.70 1.78 -8.16
N ALA A 229 -18.85 1.00 -8.83
CA ALA A 229 -17.40 1.01 -8.61
C ALA A 229 -16.74 2.34 -9.02
N ARG A 230 -17.25 3.03 -10.07
CA ARG A 230 -16.78 4.37 -10.47
C ARG A 230 -17.24 5.45 -9.48
N VAL A 231 -18.49 5.36 -8.99
CA VAL A 231 -18.97 6.25 -7.91
C VAL A 231 -18.11 6.08 -6.67
N TYR A 232 -17.88 4.85 -6.26
CA TYR A 232 -17.00 4.51 -5.14
C TYR A 232 -15.59 5.10 -5.31
N HIS A 233 -15.01 4.95 -6.50
CA HIS A 233 -13.71 5.52 -6.84
C HIS A 233 -13.69 7.05 -6.67
N THR A 234 -14.74 7.72 -7.11
CA THR A 234 -14.89 9.17 -6.96
C THR A 234 -14.98 9.55 -5.47
N VAL A 235 -15.77 8.81 -4.68
CA VAL A 235 -15.90 9.03 -3.23
C VAL A 235 -14.58 8.86 -2.49
N LEU A 236 -13.77 7.86 -2.86
CA LEU A 236 -12.45 7.65 -2.26
C LEU A 236 -11.53 8.86 -2.46
N LEU A 237 -11.43 9.39 -3.68
CA LEU A 237 -10.56 10.52 -4.00
C LEU A 237 -11.05 11.84 -3.38
N THR A 238 -12.35 12.12 -3.49
CA THR A 238 -12.93 13.32 -2.87
C THR A 238 -12.91 13.26 -1.35
N GLY A 239 -13.12 12.07 -0.77
CA GLY A 239 -13.01 11.83 0.66
C GLY A 239 -11.60 12.09 1.21
N CYS A 240 -10.55 11.72 0.47
CA CYS A 240 -9.17 12.05 0.81
C CYS A 240 -8.99 13.58 0.93
N LEU A 241 -9.38 14.34 -0.10
CA LEU A 241 -9.25 15.79 -0.09
C LEU A 241 -10.09 16.45 1.00
N ALA A 242 -11.30 15.95 1.23
CA ALA A 242 -12.17 16.44 2.29
C ALA A 242 -11.54 16.26 3.67
N LEU A 243 -10.96 15.08 3.95
CA LEU A 243 -10.28 14.81 5.23
C LEU A 243 -9.03 15.68 5.38
N CYS A 244 -8.18 15.78 4.37
CA CYS A 244 -7.00 16.65 4.43
C CYS A 244 -7.40 18.12 4.68
N SER A 245 -8.41 18.63 3.96
CA SER A 245 -8.89 20.00 4.13
C SER A 245 -9.52 20.25 5.49
N ALA A 246 -10.25 19.27 6.04
CA ALA A 246 -10.87 19.38 7.38
C ALA A 246 -9.83 19.53 8.51
N PHE A 247 -8.60 19.05 8.30
CA PHE A 247 -7.47 19.21 9.20
C PHE A 247 -6.52 20.36 8.80
N GLY A 248 -6.90 21.21 7.85
CA GLY A 248 -6.15 22.43 7.51
C GLY A 248 -5.08 22.25 6.42
N HIS A 249 -4.94 21.06 5.82
CA HIS A 249 -3.92 20.77 4.81
C HIS A 249 -4.41 21.15 3.39
N TRP A 250 -4.64 22.45 3.16
CA TRP A 250 -5.23 22.98 1.92
C TRP A 250 -4.35 22.82 0.69
N TRP A 251 -3.03 22.71 0.83
CA TRP A 251 -2.12 22.47 -0.29
C TRP A 251 -2.42 21.19 -1.05
N THR A 252 -3.09 20.23 -0.42
CA THR A 252 -3.53 19.00 -1.10
C THR A 252 -4.53 19.26 -2.23
N LEU A 253 -5.24 20.39 -2.22
CA LEU A 253 -6.15 20.78 -3.31
C LEU A 253 -5.43 21.10 -4.62
N CYS A 254 -4.11 21.32 -4.60
CA CYS A 254 -3.31 21.49 -5.81
C CYS A 254 -3.34 20.24 -6.71
N ILE A 255 -3.73 19.06 -6.17
CA ILE A 255 -3.87 17.83 -6.97
C ILE A 255 -5.19 17.76 -7.77
N LEU A 256 -6.16 18.63 -7.50
CA LEU A 256 -7.49 18.62 -8.12
C LEU A 256 -7.46 18.54 -9.66
N PRO A 257 -6.62 19.29 -10.42
CA PRO A 257 -6.60 19.17 -11.87
C PRO A 257 -6.23 17.76 -12.35
N VAL A 258 -5.26 17.12 -11.67
CA VAL A 258 -4.80 15.77 -12.00
C VAL A 258 -5.89 14.75 -11.69
N TRP A 259 -6.54 14.84 -10.52
CA TRP A 259 -7.59 13.91 -10.13
C TRP A 259 -8.90 14.14 -10.89
N ALA A 260 -9.23 15.37 -11.26
CA ALA A 260 -10.38 15.65 -12.15
C ALA A 260 -10.18 15.02 -13.53
N TRP A 261 -8.98 15.16 -14.13
CA TRP A 261 -8.64 14.48 -15.38
C TRP A 261 -8.65 12.95 -15.23
N HIS A 262 -8.09 12.41 -14.14
CA HIS A 262 -8.10 11.00 -13.84
C HIS A 262 -9.55 10.46 -13.73
N LEU A 263 -10.41 11.13 -12.96
CA LEU A 263 -11.82 10.76 -12.82
C LEU A 263 -12.56 10.85 -14.17
N TYR A 264 -12.36 11.93 -14.94
CA TYR A 264 -12.92 12.02 -16.28
C TYR A 264 -12.55 10.80 -17.13
N TYR A 265 -11.28 10.39 -17.11
CA TYR A 265 -10.82 9.20 -17.83
C TYR A 265 -11.53 7.92 -17.34
N VAL A 266 -11.60 7.70 -16.04
CA VAL A 266 -12.25 6.52 -15.45
C VAL A 266 -13.75 6.46 -15.77
N TRP A 267 -14.42 7.61 -15.89
CA TRP A 267 -15.84 7.66 -16.26
C TRP A 267 -16.11 7.47 -17.74
N THR A 268 -15.22 7.90 -18.60
CA THR A 268 -15.43 7.90 -20.07
C THR A 268 -14.83 6.70 -20.80
N HIS A 269 -13.85 6.01 -20.18
CA HIS A 269 -13.17 4.88 -20.77
C HIS A 269 -13.46 3.60 -19.97
N THR A 270 -13.65 2.49 -20.71
CA THR A 270 -13.77 1.13 -20.13
C THR A 270 -12.50 0.32 -20.31
N GLU A 271 -11.68 0.69 -21.27
CA GLU A 271 -10.43 0.02 -21.64
C GLU A 271 -9.21 0.82 -21.21
N ARG A 272 -8.07 0.15 -21.07
CA ARG A 272 -6.75 0.76 -20.76
C ARG A 272 -6.70 1.54 -19.45
N LEU A 273 -7.50 1.12 -18.46
CA LEU A 273 -7.46 1.71 -17.12
C LEU A 273 -6.11 1.50 -16.41
N ASP A 274 -5.32 0.53 -16.86
CA ASP A 274 -3.94 0.29 -16.43
C ASP A 274 -3.03 1.52 -16.56
N LYS A 275 -3.26 2.39 -17.57
CA LYS A 275 -2.53 3.65 -17.75
C LYS A 275 -2.81 4.68 -16.66
N GLN A 276 -3.94 4.57 -15.98
CA GLN A 276 -4.34 5.48 -14.91
C GLN A 276 -3.78 5.08 -13.54
N MET A 277 -3.33 3.83 -13.38
CA MET A 277 -2.75 3.36 -12.11
C MET A 277 -1.49 4.12 -11.71
N PRO A 278 -0.48 4.28 -12.58
CA PRO A 278 0.70 5.10 -12.23
C PRO A 278 0.34 6.55 -11.89
N VAL A 279 -0.63 7.15 -12.61
CA VAL A 279 -1.10 8.51 -12.32
C VAL A 279 -1.61 8.60 -10.89
N LEU A 280 -2.48 7.68 -10.48
CA LEU A 280 -3.03 7.66 -9.13
C LEU A 280 -1.97 7.35 -8.07
N MET A 281 -1.08 6.39 -8.33
CA MET A 281 0.01 6.02 -7.40
C MET A 281 0.96 7.20 -7.13
N PHE A 282 1.43 7.87 -8.17
CA PHE A 282 2.32 9.03 -8.03
C PHE A 282 1.60 10.24 -7.44
N SER A 283 0.35 10.49 -7.84
CA SER A 283 -0.42 11.60 -7.28
C SER A 283 -0.76 11.40 -5.80
N THR A 284 -0.96 10.15 -5.34
CA THR A 284 -1.12 9.84 -3.91
C THR A 284 0.16 10.16 -3.13
N LEU A 285 1.33 9.82 -3.68
CA LEU A 285 2.61 10.22 -3.08
C LEU A 285 2.74 11.75 -3.00
N ILE A 286 2.35 12.46 -4.07
CA ILE A 286 2.37 13.94 -4.09
C ILE A 286 1.41 14.49 -3.02
N VAL A 287 0.20 13.95 -2.86
CA VAL A 287 -0.73 14.35 -1.80
C VAL A 287 -0.10 14.15 -0.43
N SER A 288 0.58 13.03 -0.17
CA SER A 288 1.28 12.80 1.10
C SER A 288 2.36 13.86 1.39
N ILE A 289 3.06 14.33 0.37
CA ILE A 289 4.05 15.41 0.50
C ILE A 289 3.36 16.76 0.72
N LEU A 290 2.29 17.07 -0.05
CA LEU A 290 1.54 18.31 0.07
C LEU A 290 0.85 18.46 1.43
N THR A 291 0.52 17.35 2.08
CA THR A 291 -0.06 17.34 3.44
C THR A 291 0.96 17.82 4.51
N LEU A 292 2.24 17.91 4.19
CA LEU A 292 3.26 18.36 5.14
C LEU A 292 3.44 19.88 5.16
N PHE A 293 2.75 20.60 4.28
CA PHE A 293 2.76 22.06 4.15
C PHE A 293 1.40 22.66 4.47
#